data_dba9c1a5fea9c9a775e1fc39e16ef9c9
#
_entry.id   dba9c1a5fea9c9a775e1fc39e16ef9c9
#
_cell.length_a   1.000
_cell.length_b   1.000
_cell.length_c   1.000
_cell.angle_alpha   90.00
_cell.angle_beta   90.00
_cell.angle_gamma   90.00
#
_symmetry.space_group_name_H-M   'P 1'
#
loop_
_entity.id
_entity.type
_entity.pdbx_description
1 polymer ?
#
loop_
_entity_poly.entity_id
_entity_poly.type
_entity_poly.pdbx_seq_one_letter_code
_entity_poly.pdbx_strand_id
1 'polypeptide(L)'
;MHNRVEQNMKQIYETLCGICGAAHVLVREPMSRHTTFRTGGPADLLVQPEAEQIAPILEVCRNEEIPWTVIGNGSNLLVGDGGIRGVVLEIGK
;
A
#
# COMPACT_ATOMS: atom_id res chain seq x y z
N MET A 1 -3.73 -22.04 8.92
CA MET A 1 -4.71 -21.61 8.12
C MET A 1 -4.79 -20.14 8.04
N HIS A 2 -4.78 -19.49 9.04
CA HIS A 2 -4.78 -18.08 8.94
C HIS A 2 -3.55 -17.53 8.26
N ASN A 3 -2.52 -18.32 8.05
CA ASN A 3 -1.31 -17.85 7.42
C ASN A 3 -1.44 -17.56 5.95
N ARG A 4 -2.57 -17.91 5.36
CA ARG A 4 -2.76 -17.67 3.95
C ARG A 4 -2.65 -16.20 3.60
N VAL A 5 -3.23 -15.35 4.44
CA VAL A 5 -3.17 -13.90 4.19
C VAL A 5 -1.74 -13.40 4.30
N GLU A 6 -1.03 -13.86 5.33
CA GLU A 6 0.36 -13.43 5.50
C GLU A 6 1.24 -13.89 4.36
N GLN A 7 1.03 -15.11 3.88
CA GLN A 7 1.80 -15.61 2.76
C GLN A 7 1.52 -14.81 1.50
N ASN A 8 0.25 -14.45 1.29
CA ASN A 8 -0.11 -13.64 0.14
C ASN A 8 0.54 -12.27 0.21
N MET A 9 0.55 -11.67 1.40
CA MET A 9 1.16 -10.35 1.53
C MET A 9 2.65 -10.40 1.28
N LYS A 10 3.33 -11.47 1.69
CA LYS A 10 4.73 -11.61 1.41
C LYS A 10 5.00 -11.70 -0.08
N GLN A 11 4.21 -12.50 -0.79
CA GLN A 11 4.33 -12.62 -2.23
C GLN A 11 4.03 -11.29 -2.91
N ILE A 12 3.00 -10.60 -2.45
CA ILE A 12 2.64 -9.31 -3.00
C ILE A 12 3.79 -8.33 -2.81
N TYR A 13 4.38 -8.32 -1.62
CA TYR A 13 5.50 -7.44 -1.35
C TYR A 13 6.63 -7.68 -2.36
N GLU A 14 6.98 -8.95 -2.58
CA GLU A 14 8.06 -9.29 -3.50
C GLU A 14 7.71 -8.88 -4.93
N THR A 15 6.46 -9.11 -5.33
CA THR A 15 6.02 -8.72 -6.66
C THR A 15 6.08 -7.21 -6.84
N LEU A 16 5.61 -6.47 -5.86
CA LEU A 16 5.61 -5.01 -5.95
C LEU A 16 7.03 -4.45 -5.93
N CYS A 17 7.93 -5.07 -5.18
CA CYS A 17 9.33 -4.68 -5.22
C CYS A 17 9.91 -4.86 -6.61
N GLY A 18 9.48 -5.90 -7.32
CA GLY A 18 9.91 -6.10 -8.69
C GLY A 18 9.36 -5.06 -9.65
N ILE A 19 8.22 -4.46 -9.32
CA ILE A 19 7.62 -3.44 -10.18
C ILE A 19 8.23 -2.07 -9.91
N CYS A 20 8.31 -1.65 -8.65
CA CYS A 20 8.69 -0.29 -8.35
C CYS A 20 9.93 -0.16 -7.47
N GLY A 21 10.57 -1.27 -7.12
CA GLY A 21 11.79 -1.22 -6.32
C GLY A 21 11.50 -1.27 -4.84
N ALA A 22 12.38 -1.96 -4.10
CA ALA A 22 12.17 -2.17 -2.68
C ALA A 22 12.14 -0.86 -1.90
N ALA A 23 12.85 0.16 -2.37
CA ALA A 23 12.88 1.44 -1.67
C ALA A 23 11.53 2.15 -1.71
N HIS A 24 10.65 1.74 -2.64
CA HIS A 24 9.35 2.38 -2.81
C HIS A 24 8.20 1.51 -2.32
N VAL A 25 8.49 0.43 -1.60
CA VAL A 25 7.47 -0.44 -1.03
C VAL A 25 7.72 -0.50 0.47
N LEU A 26 6.79 0.08 1.24
CA LEU A 26 6.95 0.21 2.68
C LEU A 26 5.99 -0.74 3.37
N VAL A 27 6.51 -1.54 4.29
CA VAL A 27 5.73 -2.55 5.00
C VAL A 27 5.27 -1.96 6.32
N ARG A 28 3.98 -2.10 6.61
CA ARG A 28 3.38 -1.64 7.87
C ARG A 28 3.68 -0.17 8.12
N GLU A 29 3.55 0.61 7.07
CA GLU A 29 3.88 2.03 7.15
C GLU A 29 2.80 2.77 7.92
N PRO A 30 3.15 3.54 8.96
CA PRO A 30 2.14 4.31 9.69
C PRO A 30 1.51 5.36 8.77
N MET A 31 0.19 5.31 8.66
CA MET A 31 -0.51 6.24 7.79
C MET A 31 -0.44 7.67 8.33
N SER A 32 -0.14 7.83 9.62
CA SER A 32 0.01 9.16 10.20
C SER A 32 1.09 9.97 9.51
N ARG A 33 2.04 9.30 8.83
CA ARG A 33 3.10 10.00 8.10
C ARG A 33 2.65 10.49 6.74
N HIS A 34 1.47 10.07 6.29
CA HIS A 34 1.05 10.29 4.91
C HIS A 34 -0.28 11.00 4.80
N THR A 35 -0.85 11.42 5.92
CA THR A 35 -2.12 12.13 5.92
C THR A 35 -1.96 13.50 6.55
N THR A 36 -2.85 14.40 6.17
CA THR A 36 -2.85 15.75 6.68
C THR A 36 -3.07 15.79 8.18
N PHE A 37 -3.92 14.92 8.67
CA PHE A 37 -4.27 14.92 10.09
C PHE A 37 -3.24 14.23 10.97
N ARG A 38 -2.25 13.59 10.36
CA ARG A 38 -1.19 12.90 11.08
C ARG A 38 -1.73 11.87 12.06
N THR A 39 -2.77 11.17 11.65
CA THR A 39 -3.37 10.11 12.43
C THR A 39 -3.46 8.86 11.58
N GLY A 40 -3.63 7.74 12.26
CA GLY A 40 -3.90 6.49 11.58
C GLY A 40 -2.87 5.43 11.85
N GLY A 41 -3.35 4.19 11.92
CA GLY A 41 -2.51 3.02 12.08
C GLY A 41 -1.81 2.65 10.78
N PRO A 42 -1.15 1.49 10.76
CA PRO A 42 -0.31 1.12 9.63
C PRO A 42 -1.11 0.65 8.44
N ALA A 43 -0.58 0.93 7.25
CA ALA A 43 -0.99 0.24 6.04
C ALA A 43 -0.22 -1.06 5.93
N ASP A 44 -0.87 -2.13 5.44
CA ASP A 44 -0.14 -3.37 5.26
C ASP A 44 1.04 -3.17 4.34
N LEU A 45 0.80 -2.57 3.18
CA LEU A 45 1.85 -2.18 2.25
C LEU A 45 1.52 -0.81 1.70
N LEU A 46 2.51 0.06 1.66
CA LEU A 46 2.35 1.35 1.02
C LEU A 46 3.37 1.45 -0.09
N VAL A 47 2.93 1.76 -1.31
CA VAL A 47 3.81 1.87 -2.46
C VAL A 47 3.80 3.29 -2.98
N GLN A 48 4.92 3.69 -3.55
CA GLN A 48 5.09 5.03 -4.12
C GLN A 48 5.50 4.87 -5.58
N PRO A 49 4.52 4.57 -6.46
CA PRO A 49 4.84 4.19 -7.83
C PRO A 49 5.00 5.40 -8.74
N GLU A 50 5.72 5.20 -9.84
CA GLU A 50 5.66 6.10 -10.98
C GLU A 50 4.35 5.84 -11.73
N ALA A 51 4.00 6.80 -12.60
CA ALA A 51 2.72 6.73 -13.30
C ALA A 51 2.55 5.42 -14.07
N GLU A 52 3.60 5.00 -14.74
CA GLU A 52 3.50 3.78 -15.58
C GLU A 52 3.47 2.50 -14.75
N GLN A 53 3.74 2.60 -13.45
CA GLN A 53 3.74 1.44 -12.57
C GLN A 53 2.39 1.20 -11.92
N ILE A 54 1.48 2.16 -12.01
CA ILE A 54 0.21 2.07 -11.30
C ILE A 54 -0.64 0.93 -11.85
N ALA A 55 -0.77 0.84 -13.18
CA ALA A 55 -1.60 -0.19 -13.77
C ALA A 55 -1.12 -1.60 -13.43
N PRO A 56 0.19 -1.91 -13.54
CA PRO A 56 0.64 -3.24 -13.11
C PRO A 56 0.37 -3.53 -11.64
N ILE A 57 0.49 -2.53 -10.78
CA ILE A 57 0.24 -2.74 -9.36
C ILE A 57 -1.23 -3.06 -9.12
N LEU A 58 -2.13 -2.32 -9.76
CA LEU A 58 -3.55 -2.58 -9.60
C LEU A 58 -3.93 -3.94 -10.17
N GLU A 59 -3.27 -4.36 -11.22
CA GLU A 59 -3.52 -5.68 -11.78
C GLU A 59 -3.15 -6.78 -10.79
N VAL A 60 -2.01 -6.63 -10.11
CA VAL A 60 -1.61 -7.58 -9.09
C VAL A 60 -2.65 -7.63 -7.99
N CYS A 61 -3.10 -6.47 -7.52
CA CYS A 61 -4.10 -6.42 -6.46
C CYS A 61 -5.39 -7.10 -6.89
N ARG A 62 -5.82 -6.86 -8.12
CA ARG A 62 -7.06 -7.47 -8.60
C ARG A 62 -6.92 -8.98 -8.74
N ASN A 63 -5.81 -9.45 -9.29
CA ASN A 63 -5.60 -10.88 -9.49
C ASN A 63 -5.51 -11.63 -8.18
N GLU A 64 -4.93 -11.01 -7.16
CA GLU A 64 -4.77 -11.63 -5.85
C GLU A 64 -5.89 -11.29 -4.90
N GLU A 65 -6.87 -10.53 -5.37
CA GLU A 65 -8.02 -10.11 -4.55
C GLU A 65 -7.59 -9.38 -3.30
N ILE A 66 -6.62 -8.47 -3.47
CA ILE A 66 -6.11 -7.66 -2.38
C ILE A 66 -6.79 -6.29 -2.46
N PRO A 67 -7.36 -5.79 -1.37
CA PRO A 67 -7.92 -4.45 -1.39
C PRO A 67 -6.83 -3.40 -1.61
N TRP A 68 -7.18 -2.31 -2.27
CA TRP A 68 -6.23 -1.24 -2.52
C TRP A 68 -6.91 0.10 -2.35
N THR A 69 -6.09 1.10 -2.03
CA THR A 69 -6.54 2.47 -1.82
C THR A 69 -5.53 3.40 -2.47
N VAL A 70 -6.01 4.42 -3.17
CA VAL A 70 -5.12 5.40 -3.79
C VAL A 70 -5.24 6.70 -3.01
N ILE A 71 -4.08 7.25 -2.62
CA ILE A 71 -4.06 8.52 -1.91
C ILE A 71 -3.11 9.47 -2.63
N GLY A 72 -3.33 10.76 -2.46
CA GLY A 72 -2.42 11.77 -2.93
C GLY A 72 -1.46 12.18 -1.82
N ASN A 73 -0.44 12.90 -2.20
CA ASN A 73 0.51 13.44 -1.25
C ASN A 73 -0.21 14.47 -0.37
N GLY A 74 -0.14 14.31 0.95
CA GLY A 74 -0.82 15.20 1.86
C GLY A 74 -2.34 15.03 1.87
N SER A 75 -2.79 13.81 1.63
CA SER A 75 -4.21 13.52 1.56
C SER A 75 -4.94 13.87 2.85
N ASN A 76 -6.20 14.30 2.72
CA ASN A 76 -7.05 14.59 3.88
C ASN A 76 -7.72 13.35 4.44
N LEU A 77 -7.25 12.20 4.07
CA LEU A 77 -7.81 10.95 4.53
C LEU A 77 -7.67 10.80 6.04
N LEU A 78 -8.75 10.45 6.68
CA LEU A 78 -8.75 10.19 8.11
C LEU A 78 -8.70 8.67 8.30
N VAL A 79 -7.62 8.19 8.88
CA VAL A 79 -7.38 6.76 9.02
C VAL A 79 -7.47 6.39 10.50
N GLY A 80 -8.24 5.36 10.81
CA GLY A 80 -8.37 4.91 12.19
C GLY A 80 -7.12 4.18 12.67
N ASP A 81 -7.13 3.86 13.95
CA ASP A 81 -5.97 3.23 14.59
C ASP A 81 -5.66 1.86 14.01
N GLY A 82 -6.67 1.18 13.43
CA GLY A 82 -6.45 -0.11 12.80
C GLY A 82 -5.71 -0.04 11.48
N GLY A 83 -5.58 1.15 10.90
CA GLY A 83 -4.87 1.32 9.65
C GLY A 83 -5.70 0.95 8.44
N ILE A 84 -5.01 0.69 7.34
CA ILE A 84 -5.63 0.32 6.07
C ILE A 84 -5.12 -1.05 5.66
N ARG A 85 -6.06 -1.95 5.37
CA ARG A 85 -5.68 -3.27 4.90
C ARG A 85 -5.36 -3.23 3.41
N GLY A 86 -4.40 -4.07 3.02
CA GLY A 86 -4.05 -4.21 1.63
C GLY A 86 -2.97 -3.25 1.20
N VAL A 87 -3.08 -2.78 -0.03
CA VAL A 87 -2.05 -1.96 -0.65
C VAL A 87 -2.54 -0.52 -0.75
N VAL A 88 -1.76 0.41 -0.23
CA VAL A 88 -2.02 1.84 -0.39
C VAL A 88 -1.04 2.37 -1.44
N LEU A 89 -1.57 3.01 -2.48
CA LEU A 89 -0.75 3.64 -3.50
C LEU A 89 -0.71 5.14 -3.24
N GLU A 90 0.46 5.62 -2.88
CA GLU A 90 0.65 7.06 -2.65
C GLU A 90 1.25 7.67 -3.91
N ILE A 91 0.51 8.57 -4.54
CA ILE A 91 0.92 9.20 -5.78
C ILE A 91 0.99 10.70 -5.61
N GLY A 92 1.54 11.35 -6.61
CA GLY A 92 1.60 12.82 -6.60
C GLY A 92 2.78 13.39 -5.87
N LYS A 93 3.87 12.68 -5.83
CA LYS A 93 5.07 13.21 -5.20
C LYS A 93 5.81 14.15 -6.10
#